data_e32c702f3d06be61239b2f9abf75ee06
#
_entry.id   e32c702f3d06be61239b2f9abf75ee06
#
_cell.length_a   1.000
_cell.length_b   1.000
_cell.length_c   1.000
_cell.angle_alpha   90.00
_cell.angle_beta   90.00
_cell.angle_gamma   90.00
#
_symmetry.space_group_name_H-M   'P 1'
#
loop_
_entity.id
_entity.type
_entity.pdbx_description
1 polymer ?
#
loop_
_entity_poly.entity_id
_entity_poly.type
_entity_poly.pdbx_seq_one_letter_code
_entity_poly.pdbx_strand_id
1 'polypeptide(L)'
;MINAIDLHCHFNSGAANDAAETELHKRSLEFLRREHLAANITRTAHSTYSAVLSPDGILRENEYMLSLTREYADIFGWVVVDPRNDETILQARRLLSEPKMLGIKLHRAHGYDIAEWGDKIFSFADSVSATVLMHPDRISLMPSFADRYPNMRLIIAHLASVEHVEAIRAARHGNIYTDTSGGDSSKNNILEYAVGRVGSERIYFGTDTYSAGFQYGRIAFSTISDKDKENILYRNAERDFPAFGRHSCLGGLTNE
;
A
#
# COMPACT_ATOMS: atom_id res chain seq x y z
N MET A 1 21.74 0.00 8.63
CA MET A 1 20.36 0.44 8.33
C MET A 1 19.52 -0.80 8.11
N ILE A 2 18.23 -0.77 8.45
CA ILE A 2 17.30 -1.88 8.26
C ILE A 2 16.80 -1.83 6.81
N ASN A 3 16.79 -2.96 6.09
CA ASN A 3 16.16 -3.02 4.76
C ASN A 3 14.64 -2.87 4.90
N ALA A 4 14.02 -2.08 4.03
CA ALA A 4 12.58 -1.85 4.07
C ALA A 4 11.86 -2.42 2.84
N ILE A 5 10.56 -2.70 3.04
CA ILE A 5 9.60 -3.07 2.00
C ILE A 5 8.56 -1.96 1.95
N ASP A 6 8.50 -1.27 0.83
CA ASP A 6 7.48 -0.26 0.59
C ASP A 6 6.20 -0.92 0.07
N LEU A 7 5.16 -0.89 0.88
CA LEU A 7 3.89 -1.54 0.52
C LEU A 7 2.94 -0.61 -0.24
N HIS A 8 3.22 0.69 -0.30
CA HIS A 8 2.33 1.68 -0.89
C HIS A 8 3.11 2.78 -1.58
N CYS A 9 3.28 2.67 -2.90
CA CYS A 9 3.76 3.77 -3.71
C CYS A 9 3.14 3.80 -5.11
N HIS A 10 3.35 4.92 -5.80
CA HIS A 10 2.80 5.18 -7.13
C HIS A 10 3.89 5.69 -8.05
N PHE A 11 3.76 5.39 -9.35
CA PHE A 11 4.67 5.91 -10.37
C PHE A 11 3.91 6.38 -11.60
N ASN A 12 4.52 7.27 -12.38
CA ASN A 12 4.00 7.73 -13.65
C ASN A 12 4.32 6.73 -14.75
N SER A 13 3.28 6.13 -15.34
CA SER A 13 3.38 5.20 -16.47
C SER A 13 3.57 5.90 -17.83
N GLY A 14 3.61 7.25 -17.85
CA GLY A 14 3.61 8.05 -19.07
C GLY A 14 2.21 8.36 -19.63
N ALA A 15 1.15 7.81 -19.02
CA ALA A 15 -0.23 8.05 -19.46
C ALA A 15 -0.89 9.27 -18.79
N ALA A 16 -0.36 9.75 -17.67
CA ALA A 16 -0.87 10.92 -16.96
C ALA A 16 -0.22 12.21 -17.47
N ASN A 17 -1.04 13.18 -17.81
CA ASN A 17 -0.66 14.40 -18.56
C ASN A 17 -0.58 15.65 -17.66
N ASP A 18 0.19 15.57 -16.56
CA ASP A 18 0.49 16.74 -15.74
C ASP A 18 2.01 16.96 -15.67
N ALA A 19 2.54 17.86 -16.50
CA ALA A 19 3.98 18.03 -16.68
C ALA A 19 4.69 18.50 -15.40
N ALA A 20 4.13 19.46 -14.67
CA ALA A 20 4.78 20.01 -13.48
C ALA A 20 4.78 19.01 -12.33
N GLU A 21 3.65 18.38 -12.05
CA GLU A 21 3.56 17.31 -11.03
C GLU A 21 4.39 16.08 -11.44
N THR A 22 4.48 15.77 -12.73
CA THR A 22 5.33 14.68 -13.23
C THR A 22 6.79 14.90 -12.91
N GLU A 23 7.29 16.12 -13.01
CA GLU A 23 8.69 16.42 -12.71
C GLU A 23 9.02 16.41 -11.22
N LEU A 24 8.10 16.85 -10.36
CA LEU A 24 8.36 17.01 -8.93
C LEU A 24 7.84 15.84 -8.09
N HIS A 25 6.77 15.22 -8.49
CA HIS A 25 5.95 14.35 -7.65
C HIS A 25 5.63 13.01 -8.32
N LYS A 26 5.06 13.02 -9.54
CA LYS A 26 4.71 11.80 -10.27
C LYS A 26 5.88 11.31 -11.13
N ARG A 27 6.87 10.72 -10.50
CA ARG A 27 8.10 10.26 -11.18
C ARG A 27 7.93 8.90 -11.84
N SER A 28 8.82 8.59 -12.79
CA SER A 28 8.88 7.27 -13.42
C SER A 28 9.30 6.18 -12.44
N LEU A 29 8.95 4.92 -12.75
CA LEU A 29 9.38 3.77 -11.95
C LEU A 29 10.90 3.70 -11.79
N GLU A 30 11.65 3.96 -12.86
CA GLU A 30 13.11 3.94 -12.83
C GLU A 30 13.70 4.98 -11.85
N PHE A 31 13.14 6.19 -11.85
CA PHE A 31 13.55 7.23 -10.89
C PHE A 31 13.26 6.76 -9.46
N LEU A 32 12.05 6.26 -9.18
CA LEU A 32 11.66 5.82 -7.84
C LEU A 32 12.51 4.65 -7.35
N ARG A 33 12.83 3.70 -8.21
CA ARG A 33 13.72 2.57 -7.83
C ARG A 33 15.08 3.06 -7.33
N ARG A 34 15.67 4.08 -7.95
CA ARG A 34 16.94 4.68 -7.48
C ARG A 34 16.77 5.37 -6.12
N GLU A 35 15.70 6.15 -5.95
CA GLU A 35 15.39 6.81 -4.68
C GLU A 35 15.14 5.79 -3.55
N HIS A 36 14.40 4.73 -3.83
CA HIS A 36 14.13 3.66 -2.89
C HIS A 36 15.43 2.95 -2.46
N LEU A 37 16.27 2.55 -3.41
CA LEU A 37 17.55 1.90 -3.10
C LEU A 37 18.46 2.82 -2.28
N ALA A 38 18.52 4.12 -2.59
CA ALA A 38 19.28 5.09 -1.80
C ALA A 38 18.77 5.20 -0.36
N ALA A 39 17.47 4.99 -0.13
CA ALA A 39 16.82 4.96 1.17
C ALA A 39 16.78 3.56 1.82
N ASN A 40 17.52 2.58 1.29
CA ASN A 40 17.54 1.19 1.79
C ASN A 40 16.19 0.45 1.69
N ILE A 41 15.34 0.85 0.74
CA ILE A 41 14.08 0.19 0.40
C ILE A 41 14.35 -0.75 -0.77
N THR A 42 14.23 -2.05 -0.54
CA THR A 42 14.72 -3.08 -1.48
C THR A 42 13.62 -3.80 -2.26
N ARG A 43 12.38 -3.68 -1.83
CA ARG A 43 11.19 -4.26 -2.47
C ARG A 43 10.05 -3.27 -2.37
N THR A 44 9.29 -3.12 -3.45
CA THR A 44 8.27 -2.07 -3.54
C THR A 44 7.00 -2.56 -4.22
N ALA A 45 5.84 -2.18 -3.68
CA ALA A 45 4.53 -2.50 -4.24
C ALA A 45 3.85 -1.25 -4.79
N HIS A 46 3.50 -1.29 -6.06
CA HIS A 46 3.06 -0.14 -6.83
C HIS A 46 1.65 -0.28 -7.41
N SER A 47 1.04 0.87 -7.69
CA SER A 47 0.04 1.06 -8.74
C SER A 47 0.39 2.32 -9.53
N THR A 48 -0.06 2.40 -10.79
CA THR A 48 0.22 3.57 -11.62
C THR A 48 -0.65 4.75 -11.22
N TYR A 49 -0.13 5.97 -11.36
CA TYR A 49 -0.94 7.17 -11.16
C TYR A 49 -2.14 7.23 -12.06
N SER A 50 -1.99 6.86 -13.34
CA SER A 50 -3.10 6.86 -14.29
C SER A 50 -4.27 6.01 -13.81
N ALA A 51 -4.00 4.83 -13.26
CA ALA A 51 -5.06 3.97 -12.74
C ALA A 51 -5.71 4.51 -11.47
N VAL A 52 -4.96 5.10 -10.53
CA VAL A 52 -5.52 5.55 -9.24
C VAL A 52 -6.22 6.90 -9.32
N LEU A 53 -5.87 7.75 -10.27
CA LEU A 53 -6.44 9.10 -10.40
C LEU A 53 -7.63 9.18 -11.36
N SER A 54 -7.79 8.19 -12.27
CA SER A 54 -8.90 8.15 -13.20
C SER A 54 -9.43 6.72 -13.38
N PRO A 55 -10.75 6.53 -13.49
CA PRO A 55 -11.31 5.24 -13.86
C PRO A 55 -10.98 4.84 -15.30
N ASP A 56 -10.58 5.80 -16.14
CA ASP A 56 -10.25 5.56 -17.53
C ASP A 56 -8.89 4.84 -17.65
N GLY A 57 -8.89 3.73 -18.33
CA GLY A 57 -7.67 2.97 -18.61
C GLY A 57 -7.21 2.03 -17.49
N ILE A 58 -7.96 1.85 -16.40
CA ILE A 58 -7.63 0.93 -15.30
C ILE A 58 -7.20 -0.45 -15.83
N LEU A 59 -7.97 -1.04 -16.72
CA LEU A 59 -7.70 -2.40 -17.25
C LEU A 59 -6.32 -2.48 -17.90
N ARG A 60 -5.97 -1.49 -18.73
CA ARG A 60 -4.67 -1.43 -19.40
C ARG A 60 -3.53 -1.22 -18.39
N GLU A 61 -3.72 -0.31 -17.45
CA GLU A 61 -2.71 0.02 -16.43
C GLU A 61 -2.44 -1.18 -15.49
N ASN A 62 -3.46 -1.95 -15.16
CA ASN A 62 -3.30 -3.18 -14.39
C ASN A 62 -2.49 -4.25 -15.16
N GLU A 63 -2.72 -4.42 -16.47
CA GLU A 63 -1.89 -5.32 -17.29
C GLU A 63 -0.43 -4.82 -17.40
N TYR A 64 -0.26 -3.52 -17.52
CA TYR A 64 1.07 -2.93 -17.50
C TYR A 64 1.78 -3.17 -16.16
N MET A 65 1.08 -2.97 -15.03
CA MET A 65 1.63 -3.28 -13.72
C MET A 65 2.01 -4.77 -13.60
N LEU A 66 1.16 -5.68 -14.08
CA LEU A 66 1.49 -7.11 -14.13
C LEU A 66 2.76 -7.38 -14.93
N SER A 67 2.94 -6.74 -16.09
CA SER A 67 4.15 -6.92 -16.90
C SER A 67 5.42 -6.52 -16.13
N LEU A 68 5.37 -5.42 -15.40
CA LEU A 68 6.49 -4.95 -14.57
C LEU A 68 6.80 -5.90 -13.41
N THR A 69 5.79 -6.52 -12.80
CA THR A 69 6.04 -7.52 -11.74
C THR A 69 6.73 -8.78 -12.27
N ARG A 70 6.57 -9.09 -13.54
CA ARG A 70 7.25 -10.21 -14.21
C ARG A 70 8.66 -9.85 -14.65
N GLU A 71 8.88 -8.59 -15.04
CA GLU A 71 10.17 -8.08 -15.50
C GLU A 71 11.16 -7.86 -14.34
N TYR A 72 10.70 -7.27 -13.24
CA TYR A 72 11.55 -6.87 -12.11
C TYR A 72 11.33 -7.75 -10.89
N ALA A 73 12.40 -8.29 -10.32
CA ALA A 73 12.32 -9.16 -9.13
C ALA A 73 11.83 -8.42 -7.87
N ASP A 74 12.17 -7.15 -7.76
CA ASP A 74 11.92 -6.25 -6.62
C ASP A 74 10.58 -5.49 -6.70
N ILE A 75 9.85 -5.60 -7.83
CA ILE A 75 8.59 -4.89 -8.06
C ILE A 75 7.40 -5.83 -7.85
N PHE A 76 6.42 -5.34 -7.11
CA PHE A 76 5.13 -5.96 -6.81
C PHE A 76 4.01 -5.00 -7.21
N GLY A 77 2.80 -5.49 -7.36
CA GLY A 77 1.67 -4.70 -7.86
C GLY A 77 0.42 -4.78 -7.02
N TRP A 78 -0.37 -3.73 -7.09
CA TRP A 78 -1.76 -3.67 -6.65
C TRP A 78 -2.67 -3.62 -7.86
N VAL A 79 -3.78 -4.34 -7.82
CA VAL A 79 -4.82 -4.29 -8.85
C VAL A 79 -5.76 -3.13 -8.52
N VAL A 80 -5.76 -2.10 -9.32
CA VAL A 80 -6.69 -0.98 -9.16
C VAL A 80 -8.09 -1.41 -9.61
N VAL A 81 -9.10 -1.09 -8.80
CA VAL A 81 -10.50 -1.44 -9.06
C VAL A 81 -11.40 -0.22 -8.90
N ASP A 82 -12.30 -0.01 -9.83
CA ASP A 82 -13.49 0.84 -9.66
C ASP A 82 -14.69 -0.07 -9.33
N PRO A 83 -15.26 -0.01 -8.12
CA PRO A 83 -16.33 -0.93 -7.71
C PRO A 83 -17.62 -0.79 -8.54
N ARG A 84 -17.78 0.28 -9.30
CA ARG A 84 -18.90 0.48 -10.23
C ARG A 84 -18.74 -0.32 -11.52
N ASN A 85 -17.51 -0.66 -11.91
CA ASN A 85 -17.19 -1.35 -13.15
C ASN A 85 -16.88 -2.83 -12.91
N ASP A 86 -17.80 -3.72 -13.33
CA ASP A 86 -17.66 -5.17 -13.18
C ASP A 86 -16.43 -5.74 -13.90
N GLU A 87 -16.00 -5.13 -15.01
CA GLU A 87 -14.80 -5.59 -15.74
C GLU A 87 -13.54 -5.47 -14.90
N THR A 88 -13.42 -4.40 -14.08
CA THR A 88 -12.28 -4.24 -13.18
C THR A 88 -12.27 -5.29 -12.06
N ILE A 89 -13.45 -5.71 -11.57
CA ILE A 89 -13.60 -6.78 -10.58
C ILE A 89 -13.24 -8.14 -11.21
N LEU A 90 -13.71 -8.40 -12.42
CA LEU A 90 -13.36 -9.63 -13.15
C LEU A 90 -11.86 -9.70 -13.44
N GLN A 91 -11.25 -8.58 -13.85
CA GLN A 91 -9.80 -8.50 -14.01
C GLN A 91 -9.07 -8.75 -12.70
N ALA A 92 -9.53 -8.15 -11.60
CA ALA A 92 -8.93 -8.36 -10.28
C ALA A 92 -8.97 -9.84 -9.88
N ARG A 93 -10.08 -10.56 -10.12
CA ARG A 93 -10.16 -12.00 -9.86
C ARG A 93 -9.07 -12.79 -10.58
N ARG A 94 -8.77 -12.44 -11.81
CA ARG A 94 -7.70 -13.07 -12.61
C ARG A 94 -6.32 -12.67 -12.10
N LEU A 95 -6.08 -11.38 -11.90
CA LEU A 95 -4.75 -10.86 -11.55
C LEU A 95 -4.32 -11.25 -10.14
N LEU A 96 -5.24 -11.42 -9.20
CA LEU A 96 -4.94 -11.88 -7.84
C LEU A 96 -4.42 -13.33 -7.79
N SER A 97 -4.50 -14.11 -8.88
CA SER A 97 -3.82 -15.39 -8.98
C SER A 97 -2.32 -15.29 -9.31
N GLU A 98 -1.85 -14.11 -9.71
CA GLU A 98 -0.44 -13.85 -10.00
C GLU A 98 0.32 -13.55 -8.69
N PRO A 99 1.42 -14.26 -8.39
CA PRO A 99 2.03 -14.23 -7.06
C PRO A 99 2.48 -12.85 -6.57
N LYS A 100 2.82 -11.94 -7.49
CA LYS A 100 3.31 -10.60 -7.16
C LYS A 100 2.24 -9.50 -7.28
N MET A 101 0.99 -9.85 -7.57
CA MET A 101 -0.15 -8.94 -7.50
C MET A 101 -0.78 -9.10 -6.10
N LEU A 102 -0.42 -8.21 -5.17
CA LEU A 102 -0.60 -8.39 -3.73
C LEU A 102 -2.03 -8.27 -3.24
N GLY A 103 -2.87 -7.56 -3.98
CA GLY A 103 -4.24 -7.26 -3.55
C GLY A 103 -4.90 -6.19 -4.42
N ILE A 104 -5.97 -5.62 -3.90
CA ILE A 104 -6.81 -4.62 -4.56
C ILE A 104 -6.42 -3.22 -4.08
N LYS A 105 -6.31 -2.25 -4.99
CA LYS A 105 -6.19 -0.82 -4.68
C LYS A 105 -7.49 -0.10 -4.98
N LEU A 106 -8.00 0.63 -3.99
CA LEU A 106 -9.14 1.52 -4.10
C LEU A 106 -8.68 2.97 -3.91
N HIS A 107 -9.22 3.89 -4.73
CA HIS A 107 -8.87 5.30 -4.61
C HIS A 107 -10.09 6.21 -4.82
N ARG A 108 -10.27 7.17 -3.89
CA ARG A 108 -11.42 8.10 -3.89
C ARG A 108 -11.48 9.02 -5.11
N ALA A 109 -10.36 9.24 -5.83
CA ALA A 109 -10.34 10.06 -7.03
C ALA A 109 -11.24 9.53 -8.15
N HIS A 110 -11.64 8.25 -8.08
CA HIS A 110 -12.63 7.68 -9.01
C HIS A 110 -14.05 8.23 -8.78
N GLY A 111 -14.32 8.91 -7.65
CA GLY A 111 -15.59 9.58 -7.40
C GLY A 111 -16.77 8.67 -7.02
N TYR A 112 -16.52 7.42 -6.64
CA TYR A 112 -17.56 6.58 -6.03
C TYR A 112 -17.71 6.85 -4.52
N ASP A 113 -18.87 6.59 -3.96
CA ASP A 113 -19.11 6.60 -2.50
C ASP A 113 -18.90 5.20 -1.94
N ILE A 114 -17.94 5.04 -1.04
CA ILE A 114 -17.67 3.74 -0.41
C ILE A 114 -18.85 3.25 0.45
N ALA A 115 -19.69 4.15 0.94
CA ALA A 115 -20.89 3.77 1.68
C ALA A 115 -21.92 3.04 0.79
N GLU A 116 -21.96 3.41 -0.50
CA GLU A 116 -22.84 2.77 -1.50
C GLU A 116 -22.21 1.50 -2.10
N TRP A 117 -20.92 1.57 -2.44
CA TRP A 117 -20.25 0.53 -3.24
C TRP A 117 -19.39 -0.42 -2.41
N GLY A 118 -19.23 -0.15 -1.12
CA GLY A 118 -18.34 -0.93 -0.24
C GLY A 118 -18.75 -2.39 -0.13
N ASP A 119 -20.03 -2.70 0.02
CA ASP A 119 -20.49 -4.09 0.14
C ASP A 119 -20.15 -4.92 -1.09
N LYS A 120 -20.20 -4.35 -2.29
CA LYS A 120 -19.86 -5.05 -3.53
C LYS A 120 -18.38 -5.43 -3.56
N ILE A 121 -17.50 -4.46 -3.32
CA ILE A 121 -16.06 -4.70 -3.44
C ILE A 121 -15.50 -5.50 -2.25
N PHE A 122 -15.98 -5.24 -1.02
CA PHE A 122 -15.48 -5.95 0.14
C PHE A 122 -15.99 -7.39 0.23
N SER A 123 -17.22 -7.68 -0.21
CA SER A 123 -17.69 -9.06 -0.35
C SER A 123 -16.89 -9.84 -1.39
N PHE A 124 -16.52 -9.20 -2.50
CA PHE A 124 -15.60 -9.81 -3.47
C PHE A 124 -14.24 -10.09 -2.84
N ALA A 125 -13.63 -9.09 -2.18
CA ALA A 125 -12.33 -9.25 -1.52
C ALA A 125 -12.36 -10.36 -0.45
N ASP A 126 -13.41 -10.42 0.35
CA ASP A 126 -13.63 -11.46 1.37
C ASP A 126 -13.70 -12.86 0.75
N SER A 127 -14.46 -12.98 -0.37
CA SER A 127 -14.65 -14.27 -1.07
C SER A 127 -13.38 -14.90 -1.61
N VAL A 128 -12.33 -14.08 -1.81
CA VAL A 128 -11.01 -14.51 -2.30
C VAL A 128 -9.90 -14.26 -1.28
N SER A 129 -10.24 -13.90 -0.04
CA SER A 129 -9.31 -13.57 1.04
C SER A 129 -8.25 -12.54 0.64
N ALA A 130 -8.65 -11.54 -0.15
CA ALA A 130 -7.74 -10.52 -0.65
C ALA A 130 -7.44 -9.43 0.38
N THR A 131 -6.28 -8.82 0.24
CA THR A 131 -5.96 -7.55 0.89
C THR A 131 -6.50 -6.39 0.04
N VAL A 132 -7.13 -5.41 0.69
CA VAL A 132 -7.57 -4.17 0.08
C VAL A 132 -6.77 -3.01 0.66
N LEU A 133 -6.01 -2.32 -0.16
CA LEU A 133 -5.34 -1.07 0.17
C LEU A 133 -6.22 0.08 -0.35
N MET A 134 -6.77 0.89 0.54
CA MET A 134 -7.63 1.98 0.15
C MET A 134 -7.13 3.35 0.62
N HIS A 135 -7.26 4.34 -0.24
CA HIS A 135 -7.09 5.74 0.15
C HIS A 135 -8.17 6.10 1.19
N PRO A 136 -7.83 6.82 2.30
CA PRO A 136 -8.80 7.10 3.36
C PRO A 136 -10.05 7.79 2.84
N ASP A 137 -11.18 7.17 3.09
CA ASP A 137 -12.49 7.72 2.87
C ASP A 137 -13.44 7.13 3.92
N ARG A 138 -14.26 7.97 4.56
CA ARG A 138 -15.23 7.55 5.58
C ARG A 138 -14.69 6.50 6.55
N ILE A 139 -13.53 6.75 7.17
CA ILE A 139 -12.79 5.82 8.04
C ILE A 139 -13.72 5.22 9.12
N SER A 140 -14.67 6.01 9.65
CA SER A 140 -15.63 5.58 10.66
C SER A 140 -16.53 4.40 10.22
N LEU A 141 -16.70 4.17 8.92
CA LEU A 141 -17.48 3.03 8.40
C LEU A 141 -16.65 1.74 8.32
N MET A 142 -15.33 1.85 8.31
CA MET A 142 -14.43 0.70 8.03
C MET A 142 -14.56 -0.44 9.04
N PRO A 143 -14.73 -0.19 10.37
CA PRO A 143 -14.96 -1.29 11.31
C PRO A 143 -16.19 -2.13 10.98
N SER A 144 -17.30 -1.50 10.55
CA SER A 144 -18.52 -2.22 10.18
C SER A 144 -18.34 -3.10 8.95
N PHE A 145 -17.58 -2.62 7.94
CA PHE A 145 -17.22 -3.43 6.78
C PHE A 145 -16.27 -4.57 7.16
N ALA A 146 -15.24 -4.29 7.94
CA ALA A 146 -14.28 -5.29 8.38
C ALA A 146 -14.93 -6.42 9.20
N ASP A 147 -15.93 -6.07 10.02
CA ASP A 147 -16.71 -7.05 10.82
C ASP A 147 -17.61 -7.93 9.94
N ARG A 148 -18.17 -7.40 8.85
CA ARG A 148 -18.99 -8.17 7.89
C ARG A 148 -18.18 -9.05 6.95
N TYR A 149 -16.94 -8.67 6.68
CA TYR A 149 -16.04 -9.32 5.72
C TYR A 149 -14.73 -9.74 6.39
N PRO A 150 -14.76 -10.74 7.29
CA PRO A 150 -13.64 -11.07 8.17
C PRO A 150 -12.45 -11.74 7.47
N ASN A 151 -12.64 -12.29 6.25
CA ASN A 151 -11.57 -12.96 5.52
C ASN A 151 -10.71 -11.99 4.70
N MET A 152 -11.21 -10.76 4.43
CA MET A 152 -10.38 -9.74 3.81
C MET A 152 -9.46 -9.08 4.83
N ARG A 153 -8.31 -8.56 4.36
CA ARG A 153 -7.48 -7.61 5.10
C ARG A 153 -7.70 -6.22 4.52
N LEU A 154 -8.01 -5.25 5.37
CA LEU A 154 -8.20 -3.87 4.96
C LEU A 154 -7.05 -2.99 5.45
N ILE A 155 -6.31 -2.37 4.54
CA ILE A 155 -5.29 -1.36 4.83
C ILE A 155 -5.88 0.02 4.52
N ILE A 156 -6.12 0.81 5.56
CA ILE A 156 -6.50 2.22 5.42
C ILE A 156 -5.18 3.00 5.31
N ALA A 157 -4.89 3.54 4.13
CA ALA A 157 -3.64 4.21 3.85
C ALA A 157 -3.45 5.49 4.70
N HIS A 158 -2.19 5.93 4.80
CA HIS A 158 -1.82 7.24 5.37
C HIS A 158 -2.22 7.43 6.83
N LEU A 159 -1.58 6.72 7.75
CA LEU A 159 -1.76 6.92 9.19
C LEU A 159 -1.66 8.41 9.58
N ALA A 160 -2.77 9.11 9.62
CA ALA A 160 -2.82 10.57 9.70
C ALA A 160 -3.53 11.11 10.96
N SER A 161 -4.31 10.28 11.64
CA SER A 161 -5.20 10.74 12.71
C SER A 161 -5.53 9.64 13.72
N VAL A 162 -6.08 10.07 14.85
CA VAL A 162 -6.66 9.18 15.88
C VAL A 162 -7.72 8.28 15.30
N GLU A 163 -8.47 8.74 14.30
CA GLU A 163 -9.54 7.97 13.66
C GLU A 163 -9.05 6.66 13.02
N HIS A 164 -7.84 6.65 12.40
CA HIS A 164 -7.20 5.44 11.91
C HIS A 164 -6.97 4.43 13.04
N VAL A 165 -6.44 4.92 14.17
CA VAL A 165 -6.14 4.08 15.34
C VAL A 165 -7.42 3.50 15.94
N GLU A 166 -8.48 4.30 16.05
CA GLU A 166 -9.76 3.84 16.58
C GLU A 166 -10.44 2.84 15.63
N ALA A 167 -10.31 3.01 14.30
CA ALA A 167 -10.82 2.02 13.34
C ALA A 167 -10.11 0.66 13.49
N ILE A 168 -8.77 0.67 13.67
CA ILE A 168 -8.00 -0.56 13.91
C ILE A 168 -8.45 -1.25 15.20
N ARG A 169 -8.69 -0.49 16.27
CA ARG A 169 -9.14 -1.01 17.56
C ARG A 169 -10.55 -1.58 17.53
N ALA A 170 -11.44 -0.95 16.77
CA ALA A 170 -12.85 -1.33 16.70
C ALA A 170 -13.10 -2.59 15.87
N ALA A 171 -12.20 -2.98 14.96
CA ALA A 171 -12.35 -4.17 14.13
C ALA A 171 -12.27 -5.46 14.97
N ARG A 172 -13.39 -6.19 15.10
CA ARG A 172 -13.51 -7.38 15.96
C ARG A 172 -12.61 -8.52 15.53
N HIS A 173 -12.38 -8.67 14.23
CA HIS A 173 -11.55 -9.73 13.67
C HIS A 173 -10.07 -9.33 13.52
N GLY A 174 -9.72 -8.09 13.90
CA GLY A 174 -8.35 -7.60 13.81
C GLY A 174 -7.82 -7.46 12.39
N ASN A 175 -8.70 -7.34 11.40
CA ASN A 175 -8.38 -7.32 9.97
C ASN A 175 -8.27 -5.89 9.37
N ILE A 176 -8.24 -4.85 10.21
CA ILE A 176 -7.89 -3.48 9.80
C ILE A 176 -6.44 -3.18 10.14
N TYR A 177 -5.74 -2.62 9.17
CA TYR A 177 -4.35 -2.19 9.18
C TYR A 177 -4.22 -0.77 8.65
N THR A 178 -3.04 -0.19 8.74
CA THR A 178 -2.70 1.11 8.14
C THR A 178 -1.27 1.10 7.61
N ASP A 179 -0.90 2.12 6.85
CA ASP A 179 0.49 2.33 6.44
C ASP A 179 1.00 3.73 6.81
N THR A 180 2.30 3.92 6.74
CA THR A 180 2.98 5.18 7.09
C THR A 180 3.20 6.10 5.91
N SER A 181 2.61 5.81 4.75
CA SER A 181 2.79 6.60 3.53
C SER A 181 2.11 7.98 3.60
N GLY A 182 2.44 8.85 2.68
CA GLY A 182 1.80 10.14 2.51
C GLY A 182 2.28 11.25 3.46
N GLY A 183 2.02 12.49 3.08
CA GLY A 183 2.42 13.67 3.86
C GLY A 183 1.69 13.80 5.20
N ASP A 184 0.42 13.43 5.25
CA ASP A 184 -0.39 13.53 6.48
C ASP A 184 0.10 12.61 7.61
N SER A 185 0.77 11.51 7.27
CA SER A 185 1.35 10.58 8.23
C SER A 185 2.62 11.12 8.91
N SER A 186 3.14 12.28 8.51
CA SER A 186 4.36 12.90 9.04
C SER A 186 4.14 13.74 10.31
N LYS A 187 2.92 13.79 10.83
CA LYS A 187 2.61 14.54 12.07
C LYS A 187 3.40 14.01 13.25
N ASN A 188 3.90 14.93 14.09
CA ASN A 188 4.60 14.55 15.31
C ASN A 188 3.75 13.64 16.18
N ASN A 189 4.38 12.62 16.75
CA ASN A 189 3.78 11.68 17.70
C ASN A 189 2.65 10.77 17.14
N ILE A 190 2.29 10.84 15.87
CA ILE A 190 1.21 9.97 15.34
C ILE A 190 1.64 8.50 15.31
N LEU A 191 2.90 8.23 14.96
CA LEU A 191 3.45 6.88 14.92
C LEU A 191 3.56 6.29 16.32
N GLU A 192 4.17 7.03 17.26
CA GLU A 192 4.33 6.61 18.65
C GLU A 192 2.98 6.40 19.34
N TYR A 193 2.02 7.30 19.06
CA TYR A 193 0.64 7.14 19.52
C TYR A 193 -0.01 5.87 19.00
N ALA A 194 0.10 5.61 17.68
CA ALA A 194 -0.49 4.43 17.07
C ALA A 194 0.14 3.14 17.62
N VAL A 195 1.48 3.07 17.67
CA VAL A 195 2.20 1.91 18.23
C VAL A 195 1.81 1.66 19.67
N GLY A 196 1.72 2.72 20.50
CA GLY A 196 1.30 2.61 21.89
C GLY A 196 -0.15 2.16 22.09
N ARG A 197 -1.02 2.31 21.10
CA ARG A 197 -2.45 1.98 21.18
C ARG A 197 -2.83 0.66 20.54
N VAL A 198 -2.21 0.31 19.40
CA VAL A 198 -2.61 -0.84 18.59
C VAL A 198 -1.44 -1.80 18.31
N GLY A 199 -0.24 -1.51 18.82
CA GLY A 199 0.97 -2.25 18.46
C GLY A 199 1.48 -1.90 17.07
N SER A 200 2.70 -2.35 16.77
CA SER A 200 3.33 -2.14 15.45
C SER A 200 2.90 -3.18 14.41
N GLU A 201 2.30 -4.29 14.83
CA GLU A 201 2.00 -5.45 13.99
C GLU A 201 0.93 -5.18 12.92
N ARG A 202 0.20 -4.05 13.03
CA ARG A 202 -0.84 -3.65 12.08
C ARG A 202 -0.49 -2.39 11.29
N ILE A 203 0.79 -2.00 11.28
CA ILE A 203 1.29 -0.82 10.60
C ILE A 203 2.32 -1.28 9.57
N TYR A 204 2.12 -0.91 8.30
CA TYR A 204 3.07 -1.16 7.24
C TYR A 204 3.86 0.09 6.88
N PHE A 205 5.01 -0.08 6.29
CA PHE A 205 5.76 1.01 5.69
C PHE A 205 5.26 1.28 4.27
N GLY A 206 5.16 2.56 3.91
CA GLY A 206 4.85 3.04 2.58
C GLY A 206 5.38 4.45 2.34
N THR A 207 5.61 4.81 1.08
CA THR A 207 6.09 6.14 0.68
C THR A 207 5.02 6.98 -0.03
N ASP A 208 4.03 6.34 -0.69
CA ASP A 208 3.09 6.99 -1.61
C ASP A 208 3.87 7.66 -2.76
N THR A 209 3.87 8.98 -2.82
CA THR A 209 4.55 9.81 -3.81
C THR A 209 5.59 10.73 -3.18
N TYR A 210 5.89 10.50 -1.93
CA TYR A 210 6.77 11.35 -1.13
C TYR A 210 8.19 10.80 -1.10
N SER A 211 9.14 11.65 -0.72
CA SER A 211 10.56 11.30 -0.64
C SER A 211 10.77 10.01 0.19
N ALA A 212 11.36 9.01 -0.46
CA ALA A 212 11.65 7.72 0.15
C ALA A 212 12.54 7.86 1.39
N GLY A 213 13.58 8.70 1.32
CA GLY A 213 14.48 8.96 2.45
C GLY A 213 13.79 9.64 3.62
N PHE A 214 12.85 10.55 3.36
CA PHE A 214 12.07 11.19 4.43
C PHE A 214 11.15 10.18 5.13
N GLN A 215 10.38 9.40 4.38
CA GLN A 215 9.47 8.41 4.95
C GLN A 215 10.21 7.31 5.71
N TYR A 216 11.32 6.83 5.17
CA TYR A 216 12.18 5.87 5.87
C TYR A 216 12.76 6.47 7.16
N GLY A 217 13.32 7.67 7.09
CA GLY A 217 13.93 8.35 8.24
C GLY A 217 12.95 8.58 9.38
N ARG A 218 11.70 8.89 9.05
CA ARG A 218 10.63 9.05 10.03
C ARG A 218 10.42 7.80 10.89
N ILE A 219 10.55 6.60 10.32
CA ILE A 219 10.45 5.36 11.09
C ILE A 219 11.79 5.05 11.78
N ALA A 220 12.89 5.11 11.05
CA ALA A 220 14.21 4.73 11.53
C ALA A 220 14.65 5.58 12.74
N PHE A 221 14.30 6.87 12.78
CA PHE A 221 14.67 7.82 13.83
C PHE A 221 13.53 8.13 14.80
N SER A 222 12.40 7.41 14.75
CA SER A 222 11.33 7.51 15.74
C SER A 222 11.77 6.98 17.11
N THR A 223 11.01 7.29 18.14
CA THR A 223 11.29 6.86 19.53
C THR A 223 10.67 5.51 19.89
N ILE A 224 10.02 4.81 18.95
CA ILE A 224 9.52 3.45 19.16
C ILE A 224 10.67 2.45 19.27
N SER A 225 10.39 1.24 19.79
CA SER A 225 11.43 0.21 19.95
C SER A 225 12.00 -0.24 18.60
N ASP A 226 13.23 -0.78 18.60
CA ASP A 226 13.84 -1.31 17.38
C ASP A 226 13.04 -2.49 16.79
N LYS A 227 12.40 -3.30 17.63
CA LYS A 227 11.46 -4.34 17.21
C LYS A 227 10.26 -3.75 16.46
N ASP A 228 9.69 -2.65 16.95
CA ASP A 228 8.57 -1.99 16.29
C ASP A 228 8.97 -1.39 14.94
N LYS A 229 10.18 -0.79 14.86
CA LYS A 229 10.74 -0.31 13.59
C LYS A 229 10.88 -1.44 12.58
N GLU A 230 11.43 -2.58 12.97
CA GLU A 230 11.56 -3.76 12.11
C GLU A 230 10.18 -4.29 11.67
N ASN A 231 9.21 -4.36 12.59
CA ASN A 231 7.86 -4.78 12.25
C ASN A 231 7.27 -3.90 11.16
N ILE A 232 7.35 -2.58 11.30
CA ILE A 232 6.80 -1.62 10.35
C ILE A 232 7.57 -1.64 9.03
N LEU A 233 8.91 -1.62 9.08
CA LEU A 233 9.74 -1.49 7.88
C LEU A 233 9.68 -2.73 6.99
N TYR A 234 9.58 -3.95 7.55
CA TYR A 234 9.59 -5.15 6.70
C TYR A 234 8.86 -6.38 7.24
N ARG A 235 8.93 -6.67 8.57
CA ARG A 235 8.44 -7.96 9.11
C ARG A 235 6.95 -8.19 8.87
N ASN A 236 6.13 -7.14 9.00
CA ASN A 236 4.69 -7.24 8.76
C ASN A 236 4.40 -7.54 7.29
N ALA A 237 5.10 -6.90 6.36
CA ALA A 237 4.95 -7.17 4.94
C ALA A 237 5.35 -8.62 4.59
N GLU A 238 6.46 -9.12 5.11
CA GLU A 238 6.91 -10.50 4.90
C GLU A 238 5.98 -11.55 5.53
N ARG A 239 5.41 -11.24 6.69
CA ARG A 239 4.44 -12.12 7.35
C ARG A 239 3.15 -12.26 6.54
N ASP A 240 2.65 -11.15 6.05
CA ASP A 240 1.30 -11.05 5.49
C ASP A 240 1.24 -11.21 3.96
N PHE A 241 2.38 -11.05 3.29
CA PHE A 241 2.52 -11.20 1.84
C PHE A 241 3.69 -12.15 1.51
N PRO A 242 3.41 -13.46 1.44
CA PRO A 242 4.44 -14.48 1.20
C PRO A 242 5.27 -14.25 -0.09
N ALA A 243 4.70 -13.51 -1.05
CA ALA A 243 5.38 -13.16 -2.29
C ALA A 243 6.69 -12.39 -2.09
N PHE A 244 6.81 -11.62 -1.00
CA PHE A 244 8.08 -10.94 -0.69
C PHE A 244 9.21 -11.92 -0.32
N GLY A 245 8.89 -13.14 0.09
CA GLY A 245 9.88 -14.07 0.63
C GLY A 245 10.41 -13.60 1.99
N ARG A 246 11.16 -14.46 2.67
CA ARG A 246 11.86 -14.07 3.90
C ARG A 246 13.14 -13.34 3.56
N HIS A 247 13.57 -12.40 4.39
CA HIS A 247 14.88 -11.78 4.32
C HIS A 247 15.96 -12.91 4.41
N SER A 248 16.46 -13.37 3.28
CA SER A 248 17.80 -13.91 3.26
C SER A 248 18.70 -12.70 3.45
N CYS A 249 19.51 -12.68 4.51
CA CYS A 249 20.62 -11.76 4.64
C CYS A 249 21.43 -11.91 3.34
N LEU A 250 21.20 -11.05 2.36
CA LEU A 250 22.06 -10.96 1.19
C LEU A 250 23.41 -10.44 1.69
N GLY A 251 24.25 -11.41 2.08
CA GLY A 251 25.66 -11.18 2.23
C GLY A 251 26.19 -10.69 0.90
N GLY A 252 26.76 -9.49 0.92
CA GLY A 252 27.76 -9.04 -0.03
C GLY A 252 27.32 -8.91 -1.48
N LEU A 253 26.77 -7.77 -1.86
CA LEU A 253 27.08 -7.22 -3.17
C LEU A 253 28.48 -6.60 -3.04
N THR A 254 29.51 -7.39 -3.40
CA THR A 254 30.83 -6.87 -3.69
C THR A 254 30.70 -5.96 -4.91
N ASN A 255 31.05 -4.70 -4.73
CA ASN A 255 31.30 -3.77 -5.83
C ASN A 255 32.40 -4.37 -6.75
N GLU A 256 32.07 -4.59 -7.99
CA GLU A 256 33.00 -4.53 -9.13
C GLU A 256 32.52 -3.49 -10.13
#